data_1e2b5360c67ad0664e318a2c94bf2ffd
#
_entry.id   1e2b5360c67ad0664e318a2c94bf2ffd
#
_cell.length_a   1.000
_cell.length_b   1.000
_cell.length_c   1.000
_cell.angle_alpha   90.00
_cell.angle_beta   90.00
_cell.angle_gamma   90.00
#
_symmetry.space_group_name_H-M   'P 1'
#
loop_
_entity.id
_entity.type
_entity.pdbx_description
1 polymer ?
#
loop_
_entity_poly.entity_id
_entity_poly.type
_entity_poly.pdbx_seq_one_letter_code
_entity_poly.pdbx_strand_id
1 'polypeptide(L)'
;IDLKSFYASVECVERGLNPFKANLVVADPTRSKSTICLAITPAMKALGIKNRCRIHEIPDCVKYITAMPRMQLYMDYSAKIYGIYLRYVSKEDIHVYSVDECFIDVTNYLQLYHLTAKEMAVKLMQAVMVETGITATAGVGTNLYLAKIAMDIVAKHVDDHIGILDEFSYREQLWDHKPLSDFWRIGSRTEKKLASYGIHTMGDIAMASLRSEDWLYKMFGIDAELLIDHA
;
A
#
# COMPACT_ATOMS: atom_id res chain seq x y z
N ILE A 1 -4.57 3.40 5.34
CA ILE A 1 -3.58 4.48 5.08
C ILE A 1 -2.21 3.85 5.00
N ASP A 2 -1.43 4.24 3.98
CA ASP A 2 -0.04 3.82 3.74
C ASP A 2 0.86 5.08 3.60
N LEU A 3 2.02 5.07 4.26
CA LEU A 3 2.97 6.19 4.26
C LEU A 3 3.91 6.09 3.04
N LYS A 4 3.83 7.06 2.14
CA LYS A 4 4.57 7.03 0.87
C LYS A 4 6.08 6.93 1.04
N SER A 5 6.67 5.83 0.52
CA SER A 5 8.13 5.62 0.54
C SER A 5 8.71 5.83 1.93
N PHE A 6 8.05 5.33 2.98
CA PHE A 6 8.18 5.74 4.37
C PHE A 6 9.63 5.99 4.81
N TYR A 7 10.51 5.00 4.78
CA TYR A 7 11.89 5.16 5.24
C TYR A 7 12.63 6.25 4.47
N ALA A 8 12.46 6.32 3.15
CA ALA A 8 13.11 7.35 2.36
C ALA A 8 12.53 8.75 2.62
N SER A 9 11.22 8.83 2.89
CA SER A 9 10.56 10.09 3.27
C SER A 9 11.03 10.57 4.63
N VAL A 10 11.15 9.68 5.64
CA VAL A 10 11.74 10.02 6.95
C VAL A 10 13.16 10.54 6.79
N GLU A 11 14.00 9.86 6.00
CA GLU A 11 15.38 10.30 5.77
C GLU A 11 15.48 11.65 5.05
N CYS A 12 14.53 11.95 4.16
CA CYS A 12 14.43 13.26 3.53
C CYS A 12 14.04 14.35 4.55
N VAL A 13 12.99 14.11 5.34
CA VAL A 13 12.51 15.06 6.35
C VAL A 13 13.62 15.40 7.34
N GLU A 14 14.34 14.42 7.86
CA GLU A 14 15.45 14.59 8.79
C GLU A 14 16.64 15.41 8.22
N ARG A 15 16.74 15.47 6.89
CA ARG A 15 17.75 16.25 6.17
C ARG A 15 17.22 17.59 5.63
N GLY A 16 15.98 17.94 5.90
CA GLY A 16 15.34 19.13 5.33
C GLY A 16 15.14 19.04 3.81
N LEU A 17 15.04 17.81 3.24
CA LEU A 17 14.87 17.57 1.82
C LEU A 17 13.42 17.26 1.48
N ASN A 18 12.99 17.63 0.28
CA ASN A 18 11.69 17.25 -0.27
C ASN A 18 11.80 15.88 -0.96
N PRO A 19 11.07 14.83 -0.51
CA PRO A 19 11.15 13.48 -1.07
C PRO A 19 10.67 13.39 -2.52
N PHE A 20 9.88 14.36 -3.00
CA PHE A 20 9.44 14.44 -4.40
C PHE A 20 10.45 15.08 -5.33
N LYS A 21 11.52 15.69 -4.78
CA LYS A 21 12.57 16.37 -5.55
C LYS A 21 13.95 15.75 -5.34
N ALA A 22 14.19 15.20 -4.16
CA ALA A 22 15.48 14.61 -3.82
C ALA A 22 15.55 13.14 -4.21
N ASN A 23 16.61 12.76 -4.93
CA ASN A 23 16.93 11.36 -5.18
C ASN A 23 17.64 10.80 -3.95
N LEU A 24 16.97 9.90 -3.22
CA LEU A 24 17.54 9.26 -2.04
C LEU A 24 17.10 7.78 -1.98
N VAL A 25 18.04 6.93 -1.62
CA VAL A 25 17.81 5.51 -1.32
C VAL A 25 18.17 5.20 0.11
N VAL A 26 17.42 4.32 0.75
CA VAL A 26 17.76 3.75 2.05
C VAL A 26 18.36 2.37 1.83
N ALA A 27 19.66 2.27 2.00
CA ALA A 27 20.41 1.02 1.81
C ALA A 27 21.68 1.04 2.66
N ASP A 28 22.21 -0.14 2.96
CA ASP A 28 23.52 -0.27 3.62
C ASP A 28 24.64 -0.39 2.57
N PRO A 29 25.37 0.70 2.28
CA PRO A 29 26.43 0.70 1.26
C PRO A 29 27.68 -0.11 1.67
N THR A 30 27.79 -0.48 2.96
CA THR A 30 28.95 -1.24 3.46
C THR A 30 28.89 -2.72 3.10
N ARG A 31 27.71 -3.25 2.71
CA ARG A 31 27.53 -4.66 2.36
C ARG A 31 28.07 -4.95 0.95
N SER A 32 27.26 -4.70 -0.07
CA SER A 32 27.66 -4.92 -1.48
C SER A 32 26.75 -4.15 -2.42
N LYS A 33 27.17 -4.00 -3.67
CA LYS A 33 26.31 -3.44 -4.73
C LYS A 33 25.04 -4.26 -5.02
N SER A 34 24.98 -5.52 -4.54
CA SER A 34 23.80 -6.38 -4.62
C SER A 34 22.81 -6.17 -3.47
N THR A 35 23.12 -5.26 -2.54
CA THR A 35 22.21 -4.91 -1.43
C THR A 35 20.92 -4.34 -1.96
N ILE A 36 19.80 -4.78 -1.37
CA ILE A 36 18.46 -4.29 -1.70
C ILE A 36 18.26 -2.93 -1.05
N CYS A 37 17.74 -1.97 -1.82
CA CYS A 37 17.26 -0.71 -1.30
C CYS A 37 15.96 -0.94 -0.52
N LEU A 38 15.95 -0.68 0.77
CA LEU A 38 14.78 -0.85 1.62
C LEU A 38 13.65 0.11 1.25
N ALA A 39 14.01 1.32 0.81
CA ALA A 39 13.10 2.31 0.26
C ALA A 39 13.84 3.23 -0.69
N ILE A 40 13.10 3.82 -1.62
CA ILE A 40 13.56 4.88 -2.52
C ILE A 40 12.53 6.02 -2.53
N THR A 41 12.99 7.23 -2.76
CA THR A 41 12.10 8.41 -2.80
C THR A 41 11.11 8.36 -3.97
N PRO A 42 9.96 9.06 -3.85
CA PRO A 42 9.06 9.26 -5.00
C PRO A 42 9.76 9.86 -6.21
N ALA A 43 10.72 10.79 -6.01
CA ALA A 43 11.52 11.33 -7.10
C ALA A 43 12.26 10.25 -7.90
N MET A 44 12.86 9.27 -7.23
CA MET A 44 13.52 8.13 -7.91
C MET A 44 12.52 7.19 -8.59
N LYS A 45 11.35 6.97 -7.98
CA LYS A 45 10.27 6.19 -8.62
C LYS A 45 9.79 6.86 -9.92
N ALA A 46 9.73 8.20 -9.95
CA ALA A 46 9.37 8.97 -11.14
C ALA A 46 10.40 8.84 -12.27
N LEU A 47 11.66 8.49 -11.97
CA LEU A 47 12.70 8.14 -12.95
C LEU A 47 12.58 6.69 -13.47
N GLY A 48 11.54 5.96 -13.09
CA GLY A 48 11.33 4.56 -13.49
C GLY A 48 12.11 3.54 -12.65
N ILE A 49 12.78 3.94 -11.58
CA ILE A 49 13.51 3.03 -10.69
C ILE A 49 12.52 2.25 -9.84
N LYS A 50 12.66 0.93 -9.84
CA LYS A 50 11.75 0.04 -9.11
C LYS A 50 11.97 0.14 -7.60
N ASN A 51 10.90 0.10 -6.85
CA ASN A 51 10.99 -0.07 -5.39
C ASN A 51 11.67 -1.40 -5.06
N ARG A 52 12.46 -1.43 -3.97
CA ARG A 52 13.25 -2.60 -3.56
C ARG A 52 14.23 -3.10 -4.64
N CYS A 53 14.67 -2.23 -5.55
CA CYS A 53 15.76 -2.52 -6.47
C CYS A 53 17.06 -2.81 -5.70
N ARG A 54 18.03 -3.44 -6.38
CA ARG A 54 19.39 -3.54 -5.88
C ARG A 54 20.19 -2.29 -6.27
N ILE A 55 21.19 -1.93 -5.47
CA ILE A 55 22.00 -0.71 -5.74
C ILE A 55 22.58 -0.72 -7.17
N HIS A 56 23.02 -1.88 -7.66
CA HIS A 56 23.61 -1.98 -9.02
C HIS A 56 22.58 -1.88 -10.16
N GLU A 57 21.29 -1.96 -9.85
CA GLU A 57 20.21 -1.79 -10.83
C GLU A 57 19.85 -0.31 -11.05
N ILE A 58 20.38 0.58 -10.21
CA ILE A 58 20.18 2.02 -10.37
C ILE A 58 21.15 2.49 -11.49
N PRO A 59 20.65 3.16 -12.54
CA PRO A 59 21.49 3.63 -13.64
C PRO A 59 22.61 4.58 -13.16
N ASP A 60 23.83 4.41 -13.65
CA ASP A 60 25.00 5.20 -13.23
C ASP A 60 24.86 6.72 -13.51
N CYS A 61 23.98 7.09 -14.46
CA CYS A 61 23.68 8.49 -14.75
C CYS A 61 22.81 9.18 -13.67
N VAL A 62 22.17 8.40 -12.78
CA VAL A 62 21.32 8.95 -11.71
C VAL A 62 22.17 9.25 -10.49
N LYS A 63 22.31 10.53 -10.16
CA LYS A 63 22.93 10.95 -8.89
C LYS A 63 21.90 10.87 -7.77
N TYR A 64 22.27 10.24 -6.67
CA TYR A 64 21.39 10.04 -5.50
C TYR A 64 22.18 10.03 -4.18
N ILE A 65 21.46 10.25 -3.10
CA ILE A 65 21.97 10.15 -1.72
C ILE A 65 21.70 8.74 -1.22
N THR A 66 22.68 8.09 -0.62
CA THR A 66 22.51 6.83 0.10
C THR A 66 22.39 7.11 1.58
N ALA A 67 21.27 6.75 2.19
CA ALA A 67 21.04 6.83 3.62
C ALA A 67 21.16 5.44 4.27
N MET A 68 21.96 5.33 5.34
CA MET A 68 22.02 4.13 6.16
C MET A 68 20.67 3.89 6.83
N PRO A 69 20.17 2.64 6.90
CA PRO A 69 18.92 2.33 7.58
C PRO A 69 18.98 2.68 9.08
N ARG A 70 18.02 3.44 9.56
CA ARG A 70 17.87 3.84 10.97
C ARG A 70 16.54 3.32 11.52
N MET A 71 16.43 1.99 11.72
CA MET A 71 15.16 1.34 12.05
C MET A 71 14.48 1.91 13.30
N GLN A 72 15.24 2.27 14.35
CA GLN A 72 14.68 2.89 15.55
C GLN A 72 13.99 4.22 15.22
N LEU A 73 14.62 5.06 14.40
CA LEU A 73 14.05 6.33 13.96
C LEU A 73 12.73 6.10 13.18
N TYR A 74 12.68 5.09 12.32
CA TYR A 74 11.46 4.79 11.57
C TYR A 74 10.33 4.31 12.48
N MET A 75 10.66 3.51 13.50
CA MET A 75 9.70 3.10 14.52
C MET A 75 9.19 4.29 15.34
N ASP A 76 10.07 5.24 15.69
CA ASP A 76 9.71 6.44 16.43
C ASP A 76 8.74 7.34 15.60
N TYR A 77 9.00 7.49 14.29
CA TYR A 77 8.08 8.18 13.37
C TYR A 77 6.75 7.44 13.23
N SER A 78 6.77 6.12 13.10
CA SER A 78 5.56 5.28 13.05
C SER A 78 4.73 5.45 14.32
N ALA A 79 5.35 5.38 15.49
CA ALA A 79 4.69 5.59 16.77
C ALA A 79 4.10 7.01 16.92
N LYS A 80 4.83 8.03 16.46
CA LYS A 80 4.34 9.42 16.42
C LYS A 80 3.10 9.53 15.54
N ILE A 81 3.11 8.92 14.34
CA ILE A 81 1.98 8.94 13.41
C ILE A 81 0.78 8.18 13.98
N TYR A 82 1.01 7.02 14.60
CA TYR A 82 -0.04 6.32 15.34
C TYR A 82 -0.66 7.20 16.43
N GLY A 83 0.16 7.94 17.19
CA GLY A 83 -0.31 8.93 18.16
C GLY A 83 -1.14 10.06 17.56
N ILE A 84 -0.88 10.43 16.28
CA ILE A 84 -1.72 11.39 15.56
C ILE A 84 -3.11 10.79 15.30
N TYR A 85 -3.19 9.54 14.84
CA TYR A 85 -4.47 8.86 14.59
C TYR A 85 -5.30 8.72 15.87
N LEU A 86 -4.68 8.41 17.00
CA LEU A 86 -5.36 8.28 18.31
C LEU A 86 -6.08 9.55 18.79
N ARG A 87 -5.79 10.71 18.23
CA ARG A 87 -6.53 11.94 18.54
C ARG A 87 -7.88 12.03 17.83
N TYR A 88 -8.10 11.19 16.84
CA TYR A 88 -9.32 11.19 16.02
C TYR A 88 -10.17 9.94 16.22
N VAL A 89 -9.54 8.82 16.50
CA VAL A 89 -10.19 7.50 16.61
C VAL A 89 -9.64 6.74 17.80
N SER A 90 -10.41 5.82 18.35
CA SER A 90 -10.00 4.94 19.45
C SER A 90 -8.96 3.93 18.98
N LYS A 91 -8.14 3.43 19.88
CA LYS A 91 -7.11 2.42 19.58
C LYS A 91 -7.73 1.08 19.15
N GLU A 92 -8.93 0.78 19.60
CA GLU A 92 -9.68 -0.43 19.28
C GLU A 92 -10.08 -0.47 17.79
N ASP A 93 -10.21 0.72 17.16
CA ASP A 93 -10.61 0.88 15.78
C ASP A 93 -9.40 1.06 14.84
N ILE A 94 -8.16 0.98 15.36
CA ILE A 94 -6.93 1.02 14.58
C ILE A 94 -6.27 -0.34 14.58
N HIS A 95 -6.13 -0.95 13.41
CA HIS A 95 -5.33 -2.16 13.19
C HIS A 95 -4.01 -1.79 12.51
N VAL A 96 -2.91 -1.88 13.26
CA VAL A 96 -1.55 -1.67 12.72
C VAL A 96 -1.17 -2.88 11.90
N TYR A 97 -1.06 -2.71 10.59
CA TYR A 97 -0.69 -3.77 9.66
C TYR A 97 0.83 -3.89 9.49
N SER A 98 1.51 -2.74 9.41
CA SER A 98 2.97 -2.67 9.34
C SER A 98 3.50 -1.38 9.97
N VAL A 99 4.80 -1.14 9.87
CA VAL A 99 5.44 0.10 10.36
C VAL A 99 4.96 1.36 9.62
N ASP A 100 4.44 1.21 8.41
CA ASP A 100 4.01 2.30 7.52
C ASP A 100 2.55 2.20 7.08
N GLU A 101 1.82 1.17 7.51
CA GLU A 101 0.44 0.94 7.08
C GLU A 101 -0.48 0.57 8.25
N CYS A 102 -1.67 1.17 8.28
CA CYS A 102 -2.73 0.81 9.21
C CYS A 102 -4.11 0.84 8.55
N PHE A 103 -5.01 0.02 9.10
CA PHE A 103 -6.45 0.07 8.84
C PHE A 103 -7.13 0.80 9.99
N ILE A 104 -8.12 1.61 9.67
CA ILE A 104 -8.86 2.41 10.64
C ILE A 104 -10.35 2.27 10.33
N ASP A 105 -11.11 1.72 11.29
CA ASP A 105 -12.57 1.74 11.19
C ASP A 105 -13.08 3.11 11.60
N VAL A 106 -13.63 3.82 10.62
CA VAL A 106 -14.15 5.19 10.83
C VAL A 106 -15.67 5.24 10.93
N THR A 107 -16.36 4.11 10.88
CA THR A 107 -17.83 4.01 10.80
C THR A 107 -18.52 4.85 11.87
N ASN A 108 -18.13 4.72 13.12
CA ASN A 108 -18.74 5.42 14.24
C ASN A 108 -18.34 6.89 14.35
N TYR A 109 -17.31 7.31 13.61
CA TYR A 109 -16.75 8.66 13.70
C TYR A 109 -17.29 9.61 12.64
N LEU A 110 -17.88 9.08 11.56
CA LEU A 110 -18.39 9.90 10.45
C LEU A 110 -19.50 10.84 10.91
N GLN A 111 -20.44 10.35 11.71
CA GLN A 111 -21.49 11.19 12.29
C GLN A 111 -20.91 12.17 13.32
N LEU A 112 -19.99 11.74 14.18
CA LEU A 112 -19.39 12.56 15.22
C LEU A 112 -18.66 13.79 14.63
N TYR A 113 -17.93 13.58 13.52
CA TYR A 113 -17.17 14.63 12.87
C TYR A 113 -17.94 15.35 11.74
N HIS A 114 -19.15 14.88 11.40
CA HIS A 114 -19.93 15.35 10.24
C HIS A 114 -19.12 15.30 8.94
N LEU A 115 -18.40 14.19 8.73
CA LEU A 115 -17.52 13.95 7.57
C LEU A 115 -17.94 12.69 6.83
N THR A 116 -17.67 12.66 5.52
CA THR A 116 -17.64 11.42 4.74
C THR A 116 -16.37 10.64 5.04
N ALA A 117 -16.32 9.36 4.71
CA ALA A 117 -15.14 8.53 4.88
C ALA A 117 -13.92 9.09 4.11
N LYS A 118 -14.15 9.66 2.92
CA LYS A 118 -13.11 10.35 2.14
C LYS A 118 -12.57 11.57 2.88
N GLU A 119 -13.44 12.44 3.39
CA GLU A 119 -13.03 13.63 4.13
C GLU A 119 -12.28 13.28 5.42
N MET A 120 -12.67 12.18 6.06
CA MET A 120 -11.94 11.66 7.22
C MET A 120 -10.54 11.18 6.83
N ALA A 121 -10.38 10.47 5.72
CA ALA A 121 -9.07 10.08 5.19
C ALA A 121 -8.21 11.32 4.89
N VAL A 122 -8.75 12.33 4.21
CA VAL A 122 -8.07 13.62 3.96
C VAL A 122 -7.60 14.26 5.26
N LYS A 123 -8.48 14.32 6.27
CA LYS A 123 -8.16 14.92 7.57
C LYS A 123 -7.00 14.22 8.26
N LEU A 124 -7.01 12.89 8.28
CA LEU A 124 -5.93 12.09 8.88
C LEU A 124 -4.60 12.26 8.11
N MET A 125 -4.63 12.19 6.78
CA MET A 125 -3.46 12.38 5.93
C MET A 125 -2.86 13.78 6.09
N GLN A 126 -3.69 14.81 6.17
CA GLN A 126 -3.24 16.20 6.40
C GLN A 126 -2.61 16.36 7.78
N ALA A 127 -3.20 15.78 8.84
CA ALA A 127 -2.62 15.82 10.17
C ALA A 127 -1.23 15.18 10.21
N VAL A 128 -1.04 14.03 9.55
CA VAL A 128 0.26 13.37 9.42
C VAL A 128 1.24 14.28 8.67
N MET A 129 0.84 14.82 7.52
CA MET A 129 1.70 15.67 6.70
C MET A 129 2.16 16.94 7.44
N VAL A 130 1.24 17.61 8.13
CA VAL A 130 1.54 18.86 8.87
C VAL A 130 2.54 18.61 9.99
N GLU A 131 2.40 17.51 10.72
CA GLU A 131 3.21 17.25 11.92
C GLU A 131 4.51 16.49 11.66
N THR A 132 4.58 15.77 10.55
CA THR A 132 5.74 14.91 10.27
C THR A 132 6.41 15.19 8.94
N GLY A 133 5.78 15.93 8.04
CA GLY A 133 6.26 16.12 6.66
C GLY A 133 6.14 14.86 5.80
N ILE A 134 5.50 13.78 6.29
CA ILE A 134 5.32 12.53 5.58
C ILE A 134 3.98 12.53 4.84
N THR A 135 4.02 12.23 3.55
CA THR A 135 2.81 12.05 2.74
C THR A 135 2.29 10.63 2.84
N ALA A 136 0.98 10.48 2.70
CA ALA A 136 0.30 9.19 2.73
C ALA A 136 -0.55 8.96 1.47
N THR A 137 -1.00 7.74 1.30
CA THR A 137 -2.03 7.28 0.37
C THR A 137 -3.13 6.63 1.19
N ALA A 138 -4.37 6.74 0.79
CA ALA A 138 -5.47 6.09 1.48
C ALA A 138 -6.35 5.28 0.52
N GLY A 139 -6.94 4.23 1.07
CA GLY A 139 -8.05 3.51 0.47
C GLY A 139 -9.25 3.55 1.40
N VAL A 140 -10.41 3.84 0.87
CA VAL A 140 -11.69 3.83 1.55
C VAL A 140 -12.52 2.69 0.97
N GLY A 141 -13.02 1.82 1.83
CA GLY A 141 -13.84 0.68 1.43
C GLY A 141 -14.89 0.36 2.47
N THR A 142 -15.94 -0.36 2.08
CA THR A 142 -17.00 -0.85 2.96
C THR A 142 -16.53 -1.98 3.86
N ASN A 143 -15.39 -2.57 3.53
CA ASN A 143 -14.69 -3.55 4.36
C ASN A 143 -13.16 -3.39 4.21
N LEU A 144 -12.41 -4.12 5.04
CA LEU A 144 -10.94 -4.07 5.09
C LEU A 144 -10.29 -4.42 3.74
N TYR A 145 -10.80 -5.45 3.05
CA TYR A 145 -10.27 -5.88 1.77
C TYR A 145 -10.45 -4.79 0.70
N LEU A 146 -11.66 -4.25 0.55
CA LEU A 146 -11.95 -3.19 -0.41
C LEU A 146 -11.16 -1.92 -0.12
N ALA A 147 -10.98 -1.56 1.16
CA ALA A 147 -10.12 -0.44 1.53
C ALA A 147 -8.67 -0.67 1.10
N LYS A 148 -8.13 -1.90 1.29
CA LYS A 148 -6.78 -2.26 0.85
C LYS A 148 -6.63 -2.20 -0.66
N ILE A 149 -7.59 -2.79 -1.41
CA ILE A 149 -7.56 -2.77 -2.88
C ILE A 149 -7.73 -1.35 -3.44
N ALA A 150 -8.62 -0.55 -2.84
CA ALA A 150 -8.76 0.86 -3.19
C ALA A 150 -7.43 1.63 -3.05
N MET A 151 -6.67 1.36 -1.99
CA MET A 151 -5.37 1.98 -1.76
C MET A 151 -4.31 1.46 -2.74
N ASP A 152 -4.23 0.14 -2.95
CA ASP A 152 -3.15 -0.47 -3.72
C ASP A 152 -3.31 -0.30 -5.22
N ILE A 153 -4.54 -0.23 -5.73
CA ILE A 153 -4.83 -0.13 -7.17
C ILE A 153 -5.40 1.23 -7.52
N VAL A 154 -6.56 1.61 -6.96
CA VAL A 154 -7.30 2.81 -7.40
C VAL A 154 -6.58 4.11 -7.05
N ALA A 155 -6.05 4.22 -5.82
CA ALA A 155 -5.40 5.45 -5.35
C ALA A 155 -4.14 5.83 -6.14
N LYS A 156 -3.57 4.91 -6.92
CA LYS A 156 -2.42 5.20 -7.81
C LYS A 156 -2.81 6.00 -9.05
N HIS A 157 -4.09 5.98 -9.42
CA HIS A 157 -4.63 6.56 -10.65
C HIS A 157 -5.48 7.82 -10.39
N VAL A 158 -5.50 8.32 -9.16
CA VAL A 158 -6.24 9.54 -8.77
C VAL A 158 -5.29 10.57 -8.16
N ASP A 159 -5.53 11.84 -8.46
CA ASP A 159 -4.62 12.94 -8.10
C ASP A 159 -4.52 13.18 -6.60
N ASP A 160 -5.61 12.95 -5.86
CA ASP A 160 -5.66 13.11 -4.40
C ASP A 160 -5.10 11.92 -3.62
N HIS A 161 -4.72 10.86 -4.34
CA HIS A 161 -4.18 9.62 -3.77
C HIS A 161 -5.11 8.91 -2.79
N ILE A 162 -6.41 9.04 -2.99
CA ILE A 162 -7.44 8.36 -2.19
C ILE A 162 -8.32 7.52 -3.11
N GLY A 163 -8.13 6.21 -3.08
CA GLY A 163 -9.01 5.26 -3.76
C GLY A 163 -10.28 5.03 -2.95
N ILE A 164 -11.41 4.82 -3.63
CA ILE A 164 -12.69 4.50 -2.98
C ILE A 164 -13.32 3.32 -3.71
N LEU A 165 -13.73 2.30 -2.96
CA LEU A 165 -14.43 1.13 -3.47
C LEU A 165 -15.54 0.69 -2.52
N ASP A 166 -16.66 0.34 -3.10
CA ASP A 166 -17.67 -0.55 -2.53
C ASP A 166 -17.76 -1.84 -3.38
N GLU A 167 -18.61 -2.77 -3.02
CA GLU A 167 -18.75 -4.05 -3.72
C GLU A 167 -19.19 -3.86 -5.18
N PHE A 168 -20.02 -2.86 -5.46
CA PHE A 168 -20.50 -2.58 -6.82
C PHE A 168 -19.38 -2.00 -7.69
N SER A 169 -18.73 -0.95 -7.22
CA SER A 169 -17.63 -0.29 -7.95
C SER A 169 -16.40 -1.19 -8.08
N TYR A 170 -16.17 -2.10 -7.12
CA TYR A 170 -15.13 -3.11 -7.22
C TYR A 170 -15.37 -4.03 -8.42
N ARG A 171 -16.60 -4.56 -8.56
CA ARG A 171 -16.97 -5.43 -9.69
C ARG A 171 -16.87 -4.68 -11.03
N GLU A 172 -17.39 -3.46 -11.06
CA GLU A 172 -17.41 -2.67 -12.29
C GLU A 172 -16.01 -2.27 -12.77
N GLN A 173 -15.11 -1.90 -11.85
CA GLN A 173 -13.81 -1.34 -12.19
C GLN A 173 -12.68 -2.37 -12.20
N LEU A 174 -12.75 -3.40 -11.35
CA LEU A 174 -11.59 -4.24 -11.07
C LEU A 174 -11.79 -5.74 -11.37
N TRP A 175 -12.99 -6.22 -11.66
CA TRP A 175 -13.17 -7.63 -11.98
C TRP A 175 -12.37 -8.08 -13.21
N ASP A 176 -12.16 -7.20 -14.18
CA ASP A 176 -11.34 -7.46 -15.38
C ASP A 176 -9.90 -6.95 -15.28
N HIS A 177 -9.51 -6.36 -14.12
CA HIS A 177 -8.16 -5.85 -13.92
C HIS A 177 -7.11 -6.94 -13.99
N LYS A 178 -5.96 -6.60 -14.59
CA LYS A 178 -4.76 -7.43 -14.73
C LYS A 178 -3.51 -6.60 -14.42
N PRO A 179 -2.50 -7.23 -13.83
CA PRO A 179 -2.36 -8.64 -13.46
C PRO A 179 -3.08 -8.96 -12.11
N LEU A 180 -3.40 -10.24 -11.90
CA LEU A 180 -3.97 -10.71 -10.62
C LEU A 180 -3.04 -10.48 -9.43
N SER A 181 -1.74 -10.41 -9.65
CA SER A 181 -0.73 -10.14 -8.61
C SER A 181 -0.78 -8.71 -8.04
N ASP A 182 -1.57 -7.81 -8.62
CA ASP A 182 -1.85 -6.48 -8.04
C ASP A 182 -2.82 -6.56 -6.85
N PHE A 183 -3.60 -7.65 -6.77
CA PHE A 183 -4.56 -7.86 -5.69
C PHE A 183 -3.88 -8.40 -4.44
N TRP A 184 -4.25 -7.85 -3.31
CA TRP A 184 -3.73 -8.29 -2.03
C TRP A 184 -3.93 -9.79 -1.82
N ARG A 185 -2.91 -10.47 -1.30
CA ARG A 185 -2.84 -11.92 -1.09
C ARG A 185 -2.65 -12.76 -2.36
N ILE A 186 -2.64 -12.20 -3.54
CA ILE A 186 -2.33 -12.94 -4.76
C ILE A 186 -0.89 -12.67 -5.17
N GLY A 187 -0.02 -13.64 -4.93
CA GLY A 187 1.38 -13.56 -5.37
C GLY A 187 1.57 -14.09 -6.79
N SER A 188 2.73 -13.82 -7.38
CA SER A 188 3.06 -14.25 -8.75
C SER A 188 2.98 -15.77 -8.98
N ARG A 189 3.17 -16.58 -7.94
CA ARG A 189 3.00 -18.05 -8.05
C ARG A 189 1.52 -18.44 -8.17
N THR A 190 0.66 -17.83 -7.35
CA THR A 190 -0.79 -18.05 -7.40
C THR A 190 -1.34 -17.57 -8.74
N GLU A 191 -0.95 -16.38 -9.19
CA GLU A 191 -1.32 -15.85 -10.50
C GLU A 191 -0.94 -16.79 -11.65
N LYS A 192 0.32 -17.26 -11.70
CA LYS A 192 0.77 -18.22 -12.72
C LYS A 192 -0.01 -19.54 -12.69
N LYS A 193 -0.32 -20.02 -11.48
CA LYS A 193 -1.11 -21.24 -11.31
C LYS A 193 -2.55 -21.05 -11.81
N LEU A 194 -3.21 -19.93 -11.46
CA LEU A 194 -4.51 -19.56 -11.97
C LEU A 194 -4.51 -19.45 -13.50
N ALA A 195 -3.53 -18.75 -14.06
CA ALA A 195 -3.36 -18.58 -15.50
C ALA A 195 -3.23 -19.91 -16.25
N SER A 196 -2.58 -20.93 -15.67
CA SER A 196 -2.46 -22.27 -16.28
C SER A 196 -3.81 -22.99 -16.43
N TYR A 197 -4.85 -22.51 -15.75
CA TYR A 197 -6.24 -22.98 -15.87
C TYR A 197 -7.16 -22.01 -16.61
N GLY A 198 -6.59 -20.97 -17.25
CA GLY A 198 -7.35 -19.97 -18.00
C GLY A 198 -8.05 -18.92 -17.11
N ILE A 199 -7.65 -18.81 -15.83
CA ILE A 199 -8.17 -17.83 -14.89
C ILE A 199 -7.19 -16.66 -14.82
N HIS A 200 -7.62 -15.48 -15.26
CA HIS A 200 -6.76 -14.31 -15.41
C HIS A 200 -7.25 -13.07 -14.67
N THR A 201 -8.48 -13.11 -14.16
CA THR A 201 -9.14 -11.96 -13.51
C THR A 201 -9.88 -12.37 -12.25
N MET A 202 -10.24 -11.41 -11.39
CA MET A 202 -11.08 -11.68 -10.22
C MET A 202 -12.47 -12.17 -10.63
N GLY A 203 -13.03 -11.63 -11.73
CA GLY A 203 -14.28 -12.12 -12.29
C GLY A 203 -14.20 -13.60 -12.73
N ASP A 204 -13.06 -14.03 -13.30
CA ASP A 204 -12.84 -15.45 -13.63
C ASP A 204 -12.84 -16.34 -12.37
N ILE A 205 -12.23 -15.86 -11.26
CA ILE A 205 -12.24 -16.58 -9.97
C ILE A 205 -13.66 -16.68 -9.44
N ALA A 206 -14.41 -15.58 -9.42
CA ALA A 206 -15.81 -15.56 -9.00
C ALA A 206 -16.67 -16.54 -9.82
N MET A 207 -16.51 -16.55 -11.14
CA MET A 207 -17.24 -17.49 -12.00
C MET A 207 -16.80 -18.93 -11.80
N ALA A 208 -15.52 -19.19 -11.51
CA ALA A 208 -15.02 -20.53 -11.20
C ALA A 208 -15.58 -21.03 -9.86
N SER A 209 -15.71 -20.18 -8.84
CA SER A 209 -16.27 -20.54 -7.53
C SER A 209 -17.74 -20.97 -7.65
N LEU A 210 -18.53 -20.25 -8.45
CA LEU A 210 -19.94 -20.60 -8.71
C LEU A 210 -20.11 -21.92 -9.47
N ARG A 211 -19.13 -22.30 -10.31
CA ARG A 211 -19.21 -23.53 -11.12
C ARG A 211 -18.66 -24.75 -10.42
N SER A 212 -17.59 -24.59 -9.67
CA SER A 212 -16.90 -25.71 -9.01
C SER A 212 -15.97 -25.21 -7.89
N GLU A 213 -16.55 -24.84 -6.77
CA GLU A 213 -15.83 -24.41 -5.57
C GLU A 213 -14.85 -25.50 -5.08
N ASP A 214 -15.30 -26.76 -5.05
CA ASP A 214 -14.47 -27.91 -4.65
C ASP A 214 -13.19 -28.04 -5.48
N TRP A 215 -13.23 -27.64 -6.75
CA TRP A 215 -12.05 -27.65 -7.59
C TRP A 215 -11.03 -26.59 -7.13
N LEU A 216 -11.47 -25.39 -6.74
CA LEU A 216 -10.59 -24.34 -6.20
C LEU A 216 -9.93 -24.82 -4.90
N TYR A 217 -10.70 -25.44 -3.99
CA TYR A 217 -10.13 -26.02 -2.76
C TYR A 217 -9.13 -27.15 -3.04
N LYS A 218 -9.41 -28.01 -4.01
CA LYS A 218 -8.47 -29.07 -4.43
C LYS A 218 -7.15 -28.49 -4.96
N MET A 219 -7.23 -27.37 -5.65
CA MET A 219 -6.06 -26.74 -6.29
C MET A 219 -5.27 -25.84 -5.35
N PHE A 220 -5.93 -25.08 -4.47
CA PHE A 220 -5.32 -24.04 -3.66
C PHE A 220 -5.37 -24.31 -2.15
N GLY A 221 -6.05 -25.41 -1.75
CA GLY A 221 -6.23 -25.72 -0.32
C GLY A 221 -7.00 -24.61 0.39
N ILE A 222 -6.57 -24.26 1.61
CA ILE A 222 -7.21 -23.22 2.40
C ILE A 222 -7.09 -21.81 1.76
N ASP A 223 -6.11 -21.58 0.90
CA ASP A 223 -5.98 -20.30 0.18
C ASP A 223 -7.14 -20.07 -0.81
N ALA A 224 -7.90 -21.14 -1.18
CA ALA A 224 -9.08 -21.01 -2.02
C ALA A 224 -10.16 -20.15 -1.34
N GLU A 225 -10.33 -20.26 -0.03
CA GLU A 225 -11.28 -19.46 0.74
C GLU A 225 -11.04 -17.97 0.53
N LEU A 226 -9.77 -17.53 0.70
CA LEU A 226 -9.40 -16.12 0.45
C LEU A 226 -9.62 -15.71 -1.01
N LEU A 227 -9.33 -16.58 -1.97
CA LEU A 227 -9.55 -16.28 -3.40
C LEU A 227 -11.03 -16.08 -3.70
N ILE A 228 -11.90 -16.92 -3.12
CA ILE A 228 -13.36 -16.87 -3.32
C ILE A 228 -13.97 -15.66 -2.63
N ASP A 229 -13.60 -15.41 -1.37
CA ASP A 229 -14.12 -14.29 -0.57
C ASP A 229 -13.73 -12.93 -1.14
N HIS A 230 -12.60 -12.85 -1.83
CA HIS A 230 -12.09 -11.62 -2.44
C HIS A 230 -12.57 -11.40 -3.87
N ALA A 231 -13.18 -12.38 -4.52
CA ALA A 231 -13.63 -12.30 -5.90
C ALA A 231 -15.11 -11.91 -6.00
#